data_48c4670ce0359676babb33637e0937e6
#
_entry.id   48c4670ce0359676babb33637e0937e6
#
_cell.length_a   1.000
_cell.length_b   1.000
_cell.length_c   1.000
_cell.angle_alpha   90.00
_cell.angle_beta   90.00
_cell.angle_gamma   90.00
#
_symmetry.space_group_name_H-M   'P 1'
#
loop_
_entity.id
_entity.type
_entity.pdbx_description
1 polymer ?
#
loop_
_entity_poly.entity_id
_entity_poly.type
_entity_poly.pdbx_seq_one_letter_code
_entity_poly.pdbx_strand_id
1 'polypeptide(L)'
;MKKSEIEDKKTLSSWYNYSGPEDDVILSSRIKLVRNLADFPFVVKASKMDKERICSIICDAFNQKEEYAYIKKSDISDFGRQILFDKNILPLDPKFDFSGLFLSSGENLYALLNNKEHLKLIAFASGFQPEYLMQEIYKLDEYLQSKLQFAASYEFGYLTSQLKDCGTGMKLSLRIFIPSTVIQNAFTDLIKYLKDRHFSIKSVFENSARNCIFDIFPETSFDGSELDQLAEMQALGTYILKTERKFRSKLADNNSTIVLDLVKKMYVMGMNALLLDYSEVEEILNAIKLGLQLGILSGIEESELNALYYTTKDGHLIYLIDNYSFSYEDDIKNSLSMQIQRLRAVVVQQAMGKIIFK
;
A
#
# COMPACT_ATOMS: atom_id res chain seq x y z
N MET A 1 -8.70 9.94 -28.21
CA MET A 1 -7.83 8.86 -27.68
C MET A 1 -8.34 7.53 -28.22
N LYS A 2 -7.56 6.78 -29.00
CA LYS A 2 -8.01 5.48 -29.50
C LYS A 2 -7.87 4.44 -28.38
N LYS A 3 -8.97 3.79 -28.07
CA LYS A 3 -9.15 2.81 -27.00
C LYS A 3 -8.20 1.60 -27.06
N SER A 4 -7.54 1.38 -28.20
CA SER A 4 -6.71 0.20 -28.50
C SER A 4 -5.24 0.31 -28.08
N GLU A 5 -4.74 1.47 -27.68
CA GLU A 5 -3.30 1.65 -27.39
C GLU A 5 -2.93 1.55 -25.91
N ILE A 6 -3.92 1.62 -25.00
CA ILE A 6 -3.70 1.48 -23.55
C ILE A 6 -3.86 0.03 -23.08
N GLU A 7 -4.64 -0.79 -23.81
CA GLU A 7 -4.95 -2.18 -23.43
C GLU A 7 -3.88 -3.23 -23.82
N ASP A 8 -2.94 -2.91 -24.73
CA ASP A 8 -2.10 -3.92 -25.41
C ASP A 8 -0.65 -4.07 -24.95
N LYS A 9 -0.23 -3.45 -23.85
CA LYS A 9 1.01 -3.86 -23.20
C LYS A 9 0.68 -4.35 -21.80
N LYS A 10 0.92 -5.66 -21.54
CA LYS A 10 1.00 -6.26 -20.22
C LYS A 10 1.65 -5.25 -19.27
N THR A 11 0.86 -4.38 -18.65
CA THR A 11 1.21 -3.73 -17.41
C THR A 11 1.65 -4.87 -16.52
N LEU A 12 2.89 -4.84 -16.04
CA LEU A 12 3.38 -5.72 -15.01
C LEU A 12 2.26 -5.92 -14.03
N SER A 13 1.88 -7.16 -13.79
CA SER A 13 0.68 -7.52 -13.03
C SER A 13 0.91 -7.20 -11.55
N SER A 14 0.83 -5.90 -11.24
CA SER A 14 1.01 -5.43 -9.86
C SER A 14 -0.07 -6.04 -8.96
N TRP A 15 0.32 -6.42 -7.75
CA TRP A 15 -0.54 -7.10 -6.77
C TRP A 15 -1.89 -6.41 -6.53
N TYR A 16 -1.98 -5.08 -6.67
CA TYR A 16 -3.19 -4.27 -6.44
C TYR A 16 -4.20 -4.32 -7.60
N ASN A 17 -3.87 -4.96 -8.72
CA ASN A 17 -4.79 -5.15 -9.85
C ASN A 17 -5.69 -6.39 -9.67
N TYR A 18 -5.48 -7.16 -8.61
CA TYR A 18 -6.25 -8.37 -8.33
C TYR A 18 -7.16 -8.16 -7.13
N SER A 19 -8.35 -8.75 -7.20
CA SER A 19 -9.23 -8.88 -6.04
C SER A 19 -8.64 -9.87 -5.05
N GLY A 20 -8.77 -9.55 -3.76
CA GLY A 20 -8.35 -10.42 -2.67
C GLY A 20 -9.51 -10.78 -1.75
N PRO A 21 -9.33 -11.76 -0.84
CA PRO A 21 -10.34 -12.07 0.15
C PRO A 21 -10.69 -10.84 1.01
N GLU A 22 -11.98 -10.58 1.22
CA GLU A 22 -12.48 -9.54 2.12
C GLU A 22 -12.06 -8.10 1.72
N ASP A 23 -11.74 -7.84 0.44
CA ASP A 23 -11.26 -6.55 -0.06
C ASP A 23 -12.33 -5.45 -0.11
N ASP A 24 -13.57 -5.81 0.24
CA ASP A 24 -14.63 -4.85 0.54
C ASP A 24 -14.34 -4.01 1.80
N VAL A 25 -13.55 -4.52 2.74
CA VAL A 25 -13.16 -3.83 3.97
C VAL A 25 -11.64 -3.79 4.16
N ILE A 26 -10.94 -4.87 3.88
CA ILE A 26 -9.48 -4.94 4.01
C ILE A 26 -8.87 -4.85 2.62
N LEU A 27 -8.43 -3.65 2.23
CA LEU A 27 -7.91 -3.38 0.88
C LEU A 27 -6.61 -4.13 0.59
N SER A 28 -5.75 -4.27 1.61
CA SER A 28 -4.50 -5.02 1.47
C SER A 28 -3.94 -5.46 2.81
N SER A 29 -3.21 -6.56 2.79
CA SER A 29 -2.33 -7.03 3.85
C SER A 29 -0.88 -6.74 3.50
N ARG A 30 -0.06 -6.43 4.52
CA ARG A 30 1.37 -6.22 4.37
C ARG A 30 2.11 -6.90 5.51
N ILE A 31 3.22 -7.56 5.19
CA ILE A 31 4.17 -8.08 6.17
C ILE A 31 5.54 -7.45 5.95
N LYS A 32 6.24 -7.20 7.04
CA LYS A 32 7.61 -6.70 7.03
C LYS A 32 8.46 -7.56 7.97
N LEU A 33 9.64 -8.01 7.48
CA LEU A 33 10.68 -8.59 8.30
C LEU A 33 11.93 -7.70 8.26
N VAL A 34 12.58 -7.54 9.39
CA VAL A 34 13.87 -6.84 9.48
C VAL A 34 14.95 -7.79 9.96
N ARG A 35 16.14 -7.70 9.33
CA ARG A 35 17.31 -8.54 9.61
C ARG A 35 18.58 -7.71 9.56
N ASN A 36 19.52 -7.99 10.45
CA ASN A 36 20.87 -7.44 10.43
C ASN A 36 21.88 -8.57 10.34
N LEU A 37 23.01 -8.35 9.66
CA LEU A 37 24.11 -9.30 9.61
C LEU A 37 24.87 -9.27 10.96
N ALA A 38 25.26 -10.43 11.46
CA ALA A 38 25.87 -10.57 12.79
C ALA A 38 27.23 -9.84 12.93
N ASP A 39 28.03 -9.83 11.86
CA ASP A 39 29.43 -9.33 11.90
C ASP A 39 29.56 -7.85 11.56
N PHE A 40 28.45 -7.11 11.45
CA PHE A 40 28.45 -5.70 11.08
C PHE A 40 27.76 -4.82 12.12
N PRO A 41 28.24 -3.57 12.31
CA PRO A 41 27.52 -2.61 13.13
C PRO A 41 26.20 -2.20 12.45
N PHE A 42 25.17 -1.89 13.25
CA PHE A 42 23.91 -1.37 12.71
C PHE A 42 24.12 -0.17 11.77
N VAL A 43 23.24 0.00 10.79
CA VAL A 43 23.35 1.01 9.71
C VAL A 43 23.68 2.41 10.22
N VAL A 44 23.12 2.80 11.38
CA VAL A 44 23.38 4.12 12.01
C VAL A 44 24.85 4.32 12.38
N LYS A 45 25.58 3.24 12.73
CA LYS A 45 26.99 3.25 13.10
C LYS A 45 27.93 2.71 12.01
N ALA A 46 27.36 2.14 10.95
CA ALA A 46 28.13 1.54 9.86
C ALA A 46 28.83 2.62 9.02
N SER A 47 30.12 2.41 8.75
CA SER A 47 30.89 3.23 7.82
C SER A 47 30.36 3.05 6.38
N LYS A 48 30.76 3.93 5.47
CA LYS A 48 30.42 3.77 4.04
C LYS A 48 30.95 2.43 3.51
N MET A 49 32.14 2.03 3.89
CA MET A 49 32.74 0.76 3.48
C MET A 49 31.98 -0.45 4.05
N ASP A 50 31.50 -0.38 5.30
CA ASP A 50 30.65 -1.44 5.86
C ASP A 50 29.35 -1.57 5.08
N LYS A 51 28.68 -0.45 4.77
CA LYS A 51 27.44 -0.44 3.96
C LYS A 51 27.64 -1.04 2.57
N GLU A 52 28.76 -0.75 1.92
CA GLU A 52 29.10 -1.33 0.61
C GLU A 52 29.33 -2.85 0.73
N ARG A 53 30.03 -3.31 1.77
CA ARG A 53 30.26 -4.74 2.02
C ARG A 53 28.97 -5.47 2.35
N ILE A 54 28.12 -4.91 3.22
CA ILE A 54 26.79 -5.45 3.53
C ILE A 54 25.98 -5.61 2.25
N CYS A 55 25.97 -4.57 1.41
CA CYS A 55 25.26 -4.58 0.13
C CYS A 55 25.76 -5.71 -0.78
N SER A 56 27.07 -5.85 -0.93
CA SER A 56 27.69 -6.92 -1.75
C SER A 56 27.28 -8.30 -1.23
N ILE A 57 27.42 -8.56 0.06
CA ILE A 57 27.10 -9.86 0.68
C ILE A 57 25.61 -10.21 0.47
N ILE A 58 24.70 -9.25 0.65
CA ILE A 58 23.26 -9.48 0.43
C ILE A 58 22.99 -9.69 -1.08
N CYS A 59 23.62 -8.90 -1.97
CA CYS A 59 23.47 -9.11 -3.41
C CYS A 59 23.95 -10.50 -3.84
N ASP A 60 25.06 -10.98 -3.30
CA ASP A 60 25.57 -12.32 -3.58
C ASP A 60 24.61 -13.41 -3.11
N ALA A 61 23.92 -13.21 -1.98
CA ALA A 61 22.88 -14.12 -1.51
C ALA A 61 21.67 -14.17 -2.46
N PHE A 62 21.35 -13.06 -3.13
CA PHE A 62 20.26 -12.98 -4.11
C PHE A 62 20.62 -13.48 -5.51
N ASN A 63 21.90 -13.67 -5.85
CA ASN A 63 22.35 -14.00 -7.21
C ASN A 63 21.71 -15.26 -7.83
N GLN A 64 21.14 -16.17 -7.02
CA GLN A 64 20.44 -17.36 -7.49
C GLN A 64 18.92 -17.19 -7.56
N LYS A 65 18.43 -15.97 -7.34
CA LYS A 65 17.00 -15.62 -7.31
C LYS A 65 16.66 -14.72 -8.50
N GLU A 66 16.59 -15.32 -9.69
CA GLU A 66 16.34 -14.61 -10.96
C GLU A 66 15.00 -13.85 -10.98
N GLU A 67 14.05 -14.25 -10.11
CA GLU A 67 12.77 -13.57 -9.95
C GLU A 67 12.88 -12.17 -9.31
N TYR A 68 14.07 -11.78 -8.80
CA TYR A 68 14.31 -10.47 -8.17
C TYR A 68 15.25 -9.61 -8.98
N ALA A 69 14.80 -8.43 -9.39
CA ALA A 69 15.62 -7.42 -10.02
C ALA A 69 16.27 -6.50 -8.97
N TYR A 70 17.60 -6.31 -9.04
CA TYR A 70 18.30 -5.37 -8.17
C TYR A 70 18.36 -3.97 -8.80
N ILE A 71 17.98 -2.97 -8.03
CA ILE A 71 17.99 -1.56 -8.42
C ILE A 71 18.83 -0.78 -7.41
N LYS A 72 19.96 -0.20 -7.84
CA LYS A 72 20.78 0.67 -6.99
C LYS A 72 20.07 2.00 -6.75
N LYS A 73 20.26 2.59 -5.58
CA LYS A 73 19.73 3.93 -5.28
C LYS A 73 20.18 4.97 -6.32
N SER A 74 21.44 4.89 -6.79
CA SER A 74 21.98 5.80 -7.82
C SER A 74 21.26 5.74 -9.15
N ASP A 75 20.62 4.61 -9.46
CA ASP A 75 19.99 4.34 -10.74
C ASP A 75 18.49 4.72 -10.72
N ILE A 76 17.98 5.11 -9.55
CA ILE A 76 16.61 5.56 -9.38
C ILE A 76 16.53 7.06 -9.60
N SER A 77 15.87 7.46 -10.67
CA SER A 77 15.55 8.87 -10.94
C SER A 77 14.58 9.42 -9.87
N ASP A 78 14.46 10.74 -9.78
CA ASP A 78 13.46 11.38 -8.91
C ASP A 78 12.04 10.88 -9.23
N PHE A 79 11.77 10.68 -10.51
CA PHE A 79 10.54 10.09 -10.99
C PHE A 79 10.36 8.62 -10.54
N GLY A 80 11.37 7.79 -10.67
CA GLY A 80 11.36 6.40 -10.16
C GLY A 80 11.12 6.37 -8.65
N ARG A 81 11.65 7.35 -7.92
CA ARG A 81 11.41 7.52 -6.48
C ARG A 81 9.95 7.85 -6.17
N GLN A 82 9.32 8.72 -6.99
CA GLN A 82 7.90 9.03 -6.88
C GLN A 82 7.03 7.77 -7.08
N ILE A 83 7.32 6.95 -8.09
CA ILE A 83 6.60 5.68 -8.30
C ILE A 83 6.73 4.75 -7.09
N LEU A 84 7.93 4.60 -6.54
CA LEU A 84 8.17 3.75 -5.36
C LEU A 84 7.46 4.29 -4.11
N PHE A 85 7.35 5.62 -3.98
CA PHE A 85 6.53 6.24 -2.94
C PHE A 85 5.04 5.96 -3.15
N ASP A 86 4.53 6.16 -4.34
CA ASP A 86 3.12 5.96 -4.69
C ASP A 86 2.67 4.51 -4.43
N LYS A 87 3.60 3.55 -4.61
CA LYS A 87 3.41 2.13 -4.28
C LYS A 87 3.64 1.80 -2.79
N ASN A 88 3.90 2.79 -1.94
CA ASN A 88 4.21 2.64 -0.51
C ASN A 88 5.45 1.78 -0.19
N ILE A 89 6.42 1.75 -1.09
CA ILE A 89 7.70 1.04 -0.93
C ILE A 89 8.70 1.92 -0.20
N LEU A 90 8.83 3.18 -0.63
CA LEU A 90 9.71 4.18 -0.04
C LEU A 90 8.89 5.39 0.45
N PRO A 91 9.31 6.07 1.52
CA PRO A 91 8.76 7.38 1.86
C PRO A 91 9.34 8.48 0.95
N LEU A 92 8.60 9.60 0.79
CA LEU A 92 9.10 10.79 0.09
C LEU A 92 10.12 11.61 0.90
N ASP A 93 10.45 11.20 2.13
CA ASP A 93 11.41 11.92 2.97
C ASP A 93 12.79 11.98 2.27
N PRO A 94 13.32 13.18 1.96
CA PRO A 94 14.65 13.34 1.35
C PRO A 94 15.77 12.79 2.23
N LYS A 95 15.56 12.72 3.55
CA LYS A 95 16.51 12.16 4.52
C LYS A 95 16.46 10.63 4.57
N PHE A 96 15.50 10.01 3.87
CA PHE A 96 15.39 8.57 3.82
C PHE A 96 16.54 8.00 2.97
N ASP A 97 17.48 7.35 3.63
CA ASP A 97 18.66 6.75 3.01
C ASP A 97 18.53 5.23 2.90
N PHE A 98 19.08 4.67 1.82
CA PHE A 98 19.19 3.24 1.54
C PHE A 98 20.25 3.03 0.45
N SER A 99 20.75 1.80 0.27
CA SER A 99 21.77 1.50 -0.76
C SER A 99 21.16 1.02 -2.06
N GLY A 100 20.11 0.25 -1.99
CA GLY A 100 19.39 -0.31 -3.15
C GLY A 100 18.22 -1.15 -2.70
N LEU A 101 17.50 -1.69 -3.66
CA LEU A 101 16.36 -2.58 -3.40
C LEU A 101 16.33 -3.72 -4.41
N PHE A 102 15.84 -4.87 -3.97
CA PHE A 102 15.39 -5.95 -4.82
C PHE A 102 13.87 -5.86 -4.98
N LEU A 103 13.39 -6.13 -6.17
CA LEU A 103 11.98 -6.11 -6.53
C LEU A 103 11.62 -7.44 -7.19
N SER A 104 10.60 -8.13 -6.69
CA SER A 104 10.06 -9.33 -7.32
C SER A 104 9.35 -9.00 -8.64
N SER A 105 9.30 -9.95 -9.57
CA SER A 105 8.63 -9.80 -10.86
C SER A 105 7.14 -9.45 -10.76
N GLY A 106 6.47 -9.89 -9.68
CA GLY A 106 5.05 -9.56 -9.39
C GLY A 106 4.85 -8.25 -8.63
N GLU A 107 5.94 -7.51 -8.35
CA GLU A 107 5.91 -6.29 -7.54
C GLU A 107 5.24 -6.44 -6.16
N ASN A 108 5.15 -7.64 -5.66
CA ASN A 108 4.51 -7.95 -4.37
C ASN A 108 5.49 -8.18 -3.23
N LEU A 109 6.80 -8.35 -3.53
CA LEU A 109 7.85 -8.51 -2.53
C LEU A 109 9.06 -7.63 -2.86
N TYR A 110 9.56 -6.95 -1.83
CA TYR A 110 10.71 -6.04 -1.89
C TYR A 110 11.72 -6.38 -0.80
N ALA A 111 13.00 -6.23 -1.13
CA ALA A 111 14.07 -6.28 -0.15
C ALA A 111 14.86 -4.97 -0.20
N LEU A 112 14.73 -4.14 0.83
CA LEU A 112 15.39 -2.83 0.95
C LEU A 112 16.68 -2.98 1.74
N LEU A 113 17.80 -2.46 1.19
CA LEU A 113 19.14 -2.61 1.74
C LEU A 113 19.63 -1.33 2.41
N ASN A 114 20.26 -1.48 3.59
CA ASN A 114 20.91 -0.39 4.33
C ASN A 114 20.03 0.85 4.53
N ASN A 115 18.77 0.63 4.91
CA ASN A 115 17.91 1.71 5.38
C ASN A 115 18.19 1.96 6.89
N LYS A 116 17.24 1.65 7.78
CA LYS A 116 17.48 1.63 9.23
C LYS A 116 18.17 0.35 9.68
N GLU A 117 17.90 -0.73 8.97
CA GLU A 117 18.44 -2.07 9.15
C GLU A 117 19.18 -2.50 7.89
N HIS A 118 20.06 -3.52 7.97
CA HIS A 118 20.80 -4.00 6.80
C HIS A 118 19.89 -4.55 5.73
N LEU A 119 18.86 -5.29 6.13
CA LEU A 119 17.87 -5.87 5.23
C LEU A 119 16.46 -5.68 5.80
N LYS A 120 15.54 -5.20 4.96
CA LYS A 120 14.12 -5.13 5.25
C LYS A 120 13.37 -5.79 4.11
N LEU A 121 12.76 -6.93 4.39
CA LEU A 121 11.85 -7.60 3.48
C LEU A 121 10.44 -7.04 3.70
N ILE A 122 9.71 -6.78 2.61
CA ILE A 122 8.34 -6.26 2.66
C ILE A 122 7.54 -7.00 1.60
N ALA A 123 6.43 -7.61 2.00
CA ALA A 123 5.51 -8.24 1.05
C ALA A 123 4.09 -7.67 1.20
N PHE A 124 3.37 -7.62 0.07
CA PHE A 124 2.02 -7.11 -0.05
C PHE A 124 1.11 -8.15 -0.71
N ALA A 125 -0.16 -8.17 -0.30
CA ALA A 125 -1.22 -8.89 -0.98
C ALA A 125 -2.52 -8.08 -0.93
N SER A 126 -3.34 -8.19 -1.98
CA SER A 126 -4.68 -7.63 -2.01
C SER A 126 -5.59 -8.36 -1.02
N GLY A 127 -6.46 -7.62 -0.33
CA GLY A 127 -7.39 -8.19 0.64
C GLY A 127 -6.74 -8.71 1.94
N PHE A 128 -7.46 -9.59 2.62
CA PHE A 128 -7.09 -10.13 3.93
C PHE A 128 -6.33 -11.45 3.81
N GLN A 129 -5.01 -11.38 3.65
CA GLN A 129 -4.13 -12.54 3.41
C GLN A 129 -2.87 -12.57 4.30
N PRO A 130 -2.96 -12.36 5.62
CA PRO A 130 -1.76 -12.30 6.48
C PRO A 130 -1.01 -13.64 6.54
N GLU A 131 -1.73 -14.78 6.52
CA GLU A 131 -1.13 -16.12 6.55
C GLU A 131 -0.36 -16.43 5.25
N TYR A 132 -0.95 -16.15 4.09
CA TYR A 132 -0.29 -16.30 2.79
C TYR A 132 1.00 -15.45 2.74
N LEU A 133 0.93 -14.20 3.17
CA LEU A 133 2.10 -13.31 3.19
C LEU A 133 3.20 -13.82 4.12
N MET A 134 2.82 -14.37 5.27
CA MET A 134 3.77 -14.97 6.20
C MET A 134 4.50 -16.13 5.53
N GLN A 135 3.78 -17.05 4.88
CA GLN A 135 4.39 -18.17 4.16
C GLN A 135 5.36 -17.69 3.06
N GLU A 136 4.96 -16.70 2.26
CA GLU A 136 5.78 -16.20 1.16
C GLU A 136 7.06 -15.50 1.63
N ILE A 137 6.95 -14.64 2.65
CA ILE A 137 8.13 -13.89 3.12
C ILE A 137 9.11 -14.82 3.87
N TYR A 138 8.60 -15.81 4.60
CA TYR A 138 9.46 -16.76 5.32
C TYR A 138 10.19 -17.73 4.39
N LYS A 139 9.62 -18.11 3.24
CA LYS A 139 10.36 -18.84 2.20
C LYS A 139 11.61 -18.09 1.74
N LEU A 140 11.51 -16.77 1.59
CA LEU A 140 12.66 -15.95 1.25
C LEU A 140 13.61 -15.78 2.44
N ASP A 141 13.09 -15.54 3.65
CA ASP A 141 13.89 -15.37 4.86
C ASP A 141 14.71 -16.63 5.17
N GLU A 142 14.12 -17.82 5.12
CA GLU A 142 14.80 -19.11 5.30
C GLU A 142 15.88 -19.34 4.24
N TYR A 143 15.59 -19.02 2.97
CA TYR A 143 16.60 -19.09 1.94
C TYR A 143 17.78 -18.16 2.25
N LEU A 144 17.54 -16.93 2.66
CA LEU A 144 18.59 -15.98 3.01
C LEU A 144 19.36 -16.41 4.26
N GLN A 145 18.71 -16.99 5.26
CA GLN A 145 19.36 -17.56 6.44
C GLN A 145 20.33 -18.73 6.09
N SER A 146 20.04 -19.45 5.02
CA SER A 146 20.97 -20.50 4.54
C SER A 146 22.28 -19.95 3.95
N LYS A 147 22.33 -18.65 3.64
CA LYS A 147 23.47 -17.94 3.02
C LYS A 147 24.09 -16.86 3.93
N LEU A 148 23.30 -16.31 4.84
CA LEU A 148 23.63 -15.14 5.66
C LEU A 148 23.47 -15.49 7.14
N GLN A 149 24.41 -15.03 7.95
CA GLN A 149 24.28 -15.10 9.40
C GLN A 149 23.61 -13.82 9.91
N PHE A 150 22.38 -13.95 10.41
CA PHE A 150 21.66 -12.83 10.99
C PHE A 150 21.99 -12.64 12.48
N ALA A 151 22.03 -11.37 12.92
CA ALA A 151 22.23 -10.99 14.30
C ALA A 151 21.01 -11.38 15.13
N ALA A 152 21.19 -12.32 16.03
CA ALA A 152 20.17 -12.78 16.96
C ALA A 152 20.78 -13.11 18.31
N SER A 153 20.00 -13.00 19.38
CA SER A 153 20.36 -13.46 20.72
C SER A 153 19.28 -14.39 21.26
N TYR A 154 19.67 -15.22 22.20
CA TYR A 154 18.73 -16.11 22.88
C TYR A 154 17.64 -15.35 23.64
N GLU A 155 18.01 -14.20 24.24
CA GLU A 155 17.13 -13.38 25.09
C GLU A 155 16.20 -12.46 24.26
N PHE A 156 16.71 -11.86 23.18
CA PHE A 156 16.03 -10.79 22.46
C PHE A 156 15.60 -11.19 21.04
N GLY A 157 15.81 -12.42 20.61
CA GLY A 157 15.51 -12.84 19.22
C GLY A 157 16.38 -12.11 18.20
N TYR A 158 15.83 -11.73 17.06
CA TYR A 158 16.55 -10.93 16.05
C TYR A 158 16.84 -9.53 16.57
N LEU A 159 18.10 -9.13 16.45
CA LEU A 159 18.58 -7.83 16.93
C LEU A 159 18.38 -6.75 15.88
N THR A 160 17.75 -5.65 16.28
CA THR A 160 17.47 -4.50 15.42
C THR A 160 17.99 -3.20 16.02
N SER A 161 18.09 -2.15 15.20
CA SER A 161 18.55 -0.83 15.62
C SER A 161 17.61 -0.15 16.63
N GLN A 162 16.36 -0.60 16.72
CA GLN A 162 15.35 -0.11 17.67
C GLN A 162 14.84 -1.26 18.53
N LEU A 163 14.97 -1.14 19.84
CA LEU A 163 14.60 -2.19 20.80
C LEU A 163 13.16 -2.70 20.61
N LYS A 164 12.22 -1.82 20.30
CA LYS A 164 10.80 -2.16 20.05
C LYS A 164 10.59 -3.04 18.82
N ASP A 165 11.56 -3.14 17.92
CA ASP A 165 11.50 -3.93 16.69
C ASP A 165 12.35 -5.23 16.83
N CYS A 166 13.00 -5.48 17.97
CA CYS A 166 13.65 -6.76 18.31
C CYS A 166 12.60 -7.88 18.47
N GLY A 167 13.06 -9.11 18.66
CA GLY A 167 12.22 -10.30 18.78
C GLY A 167 12.05 -11.00 17.44
N THR A 168 10.85 -11.12 16.94
CA THR A 168 10.59 -11.72 15.63
C THR A 168 11.14 -10.88 14.48
N GLY A 169 11.32 -9.56 14.70
CA GLY A 169 11.60 -8.60 13.64
C GLY A 169 10.48 -8.48 12.62
N MET A 170 9.30 -9.05 12.92
CA MET A 170 8.13 -9.09 12.05
C MET A 170 7.11 -8.02 12.44
N LYS A 171 6.48 -7.40 11.44
CA LYS A 171 5.28 -6.59 11.62
C LYS A 171 4.29 -6.88 10.51
N LEU A 172 3.12 -7.35 10.89
CA LEU A 172 1.94 -7.43 10.04
C LEU A 172 1.17 -6.11 10.08
N SER A 173 0.57 -5.72 8.98
CA SER A 173 -0.29 -4.53 8.92
C SER A 173 -1.41 -4.72 7.90
N LEU A 174 -2.53 -4.06 8.14
CA LEU A 174 -3.70 -4.10 7.29
C LEU A 174 -4.05 -2.68 6.85
N ARG A 175 -4.37 -2.51 5.56
CA ARG A 175 -5.02 -1.31 5.05
C ARG A 175 -6.51 -1.56 5.00
N ILE A 176 -7.27 -0.76 5.72
CA ILE A 176 -8.71 -0.94 5.89
C ILE A 176 -9.49 0.22 5.28
N PHE A 177 -10.68 -0.10 4.76
CA PHE A 177 -11.69 0.83 4.28
C PHE A 177 -12.95 0.70 5.15
N ILE A 178 -13.24 1.72 5.96
CA ILE A 178 -14.27 1.66 7.00
C ILE A 178 -15.21 2.88 7.00
N PRO A 179 -15.82 3.22 5.84
CA PRO A 179 -16.67 4.41 5.72
C PRO A 179 -17.90 4.36 6.63
N SER A 180 -18.52 3.18 6.80
CA SER A 180 -19.75 3.05 7.60
C SER A 180 -19.45 3.24 9.09
N THR A 181 -18.31 2.75 9.57
CA THR A 181 -17.84 2.97 10.95
C THR A 181 -17.60 4.46 11.21
N VAL A 182 -17.01 5.17 10.24
CA VAL A 182 -16.77 6.63 10.34
C VAL A 182 -18.08 7.40 10.32
N ILE A 183 -18.98 7.13 9.37
CA ILE A 183 -20.29 7.81 9.25
C ILE A 183 -21.15 7.60 10.50
N GLN A 184 -21.09 6.44 11.13
CA GLN A 184 -21.82 6.12 12.38
C GLN A 184 -21.13 6.64 13.64
N ASN A 185 -20.07 7.45 13.53
CA ASN A 185 -19.28 8.01 14.62
C ASN A 185 -18.69 6.96 15.59
N ALA A 186 -18.48 5.73 15.12
CA ALA A 186 -17.91 4.62 15.91
C ALA A 186 -16.37 4.51 15.80
N PHE A 187 -15.73 5.44 15.09
CA PHE A 187 -14.27 5.42 14.87
C PHE A 187 -13.47 5.57 16.16
N THR A 188 -13.97 6.38 17.12
CA THR A 188 -13.32 6.57 18.43
C THR A 188 -13.29 5.27 19.23
N ASP A 189 -14.35 4.46 19.17
CA ASP A 189 -14.40 3.16 19.83
C ASP A 189 -13.41 2.17 19.21
N LEU A 190 -13.27 2.20 17.89
CA LEU A 190 -12.24 1.41 17.19
C LEU A 190 -10.83 1.81 17.65
N ILE A 191 -10.52 3.11 17.71
CA ILE A 191 -9.21 3.59 18.21
C ILE A 191 -8.93 3.06 19.62
N LYS A 192 -9.90 3.11 20.51
CA LYS A 192 -9.76 2.59 21.87
C LYS A 192 -9.49 1.09 21.87
N TYR A 193 -10.28 0.34 21.10
CA TYR A 193 -10.10 -1.12 20.95
C TYR A 193 -8.71 -1.50 20.47
N LEU A 194 -8.15 -0.73 19.50
CA LEU A 194 -6.80 -0.93 18.96
C LEU A 194 -5.72 -0.62 20.01
N LYS A 195 -5.83 0.51 20.71
CA LYS A 195 -4.86 0.91 21.76
C LYS A 195 -4.78 -0.10 22.89
N ASP A 196 -5.94 -0.64 23.33
CA ASP A 196 -6.01 -1.66 24.39
C ASP A 196 -5.27 -2.97 23.98
N ARG A 197 -4.93 -3.13 22.69
CA ARG A 197 -4.21 -4.27 22.10
C ARG A 197 -2.84 -3.89 21.50
N HIS A 198 -2.31 -2.73 21.85
CA HIS A 198 -1.02 -2.24 21.37
C HIS A 198 -0.92 -2.11 19.83
N PHE A 199 -2.05 -1.80 19.18
CA PHE A 199 -2.07 -1.44 17.77
C PHE A 199 -2.21 0.05 17.58
N SER A 200 -1.46 0.56 16.61
CA SER A 200 -1.58 1.92 16.11
C SER A 200 -2.38 1.96 14.81
N ILE A 201 -3.12 3.06 14.62
CA ILE A 201 -3.85 3.36 13.40
C ILE A 201 -3.35 4.67 12.82
N LYS A 202 -3.10 4.70 11.52
CA LYS A 202 -2.66 5.89 10.80
C LYS A 202 -3.55 6.12 9.59
N SER A 203 -3.96 7.38 9.36
CA SER A 203 -4.56 7.80 8.10
C SER A 203 -3.61 7.53 6.95
N VAL A 204 -4.12 6.97 5.86
CA VAL A 204 -3.35 6.80 4.62
C VAL A 204 -3.26 8.12 3.86
N PHE A 205 -4.29 8.97 4.00
CA PHE A 205 -4.45 10.22 3.28
C PHE A 205 -4.62 11.38 4.27
N GLU A 206 -3.60 12.21 4.43
CA GLU A 206 -3.56 13.24 5.47
C GLU A 206 -4.49 14.44 5.15
N ASN A 207 -4.86 14.65 3.88
CA ASN A 207 -5.57 15.84 3.41
C ASN A 207 -7.04 15.59 3.02
N SER A 208 -7.57 14.38 3.19
CA SER A 208 -8.98 14.09 2.89
C SER A 208 -9.88 14.49 4.05
N ALA A 209 -10.85 15.36 3.79
CA ALA A 209 -11.86 15.77 4.78
C ALA A 209 -12.76 14.60 5.24
N ARG A 210 -12.82 13.52 4.47
CA ARG A 210 -13.67 12.34 4.72
C ARG A 210 -12.84 11.06 4.69
N ASN A 211 -11.78 11.04 5.48
CA ASN A 211 -10.89 9.90 5.54
C ASN A 211 -11.60 8.66 6.09
N CYS A 212 -11.56 7.58 5.32
CA CYS A 212 -12.09 6.27 5.70
C CYS A 212 -11.14 5.11 5.37
N ILE A 213 -9.90 5.45 4.93
CA ILE A 213 -8.84 4.48 4.67
C ILE A 213 -7.71 4.66 5.67
N PHE A 214 -7.39 3.61 6.40
CA PHE A 214 -6.40 3.62 7.46
C PHE A 214 -5.45 2.42 7.35
N ASP A 215 -4.20 2.62 7.75
CA ASP A 215 -3.25 1.53 8.00
C ASP A 215 -3.23 1.20 9.49
N ILE A 216 -3.41 -0.07 9.84
CA ILE A 216 -3.31 -0.60 11.20
C ILE A 216 -2.06 -1.47 11.28
N PHE A 217 -1.29 -1.29 12.34
CA PHE A 217 -0.03 -2.03 12.56
C PHE A 217 0.29 -2.14 14.06
N PRO A 218 1.01 -3.21 14.49
CA PRO A 218 1.44 -3.35 15.88
C PRO A 218 2.50 -2.30 16.24
N GLU A 219 2.49 -1.83 17.47
CA GLU A 219 3.47 -0.85 17.97
C GLU A 219 4.86 -1.46 18.09
N THR A 220 4.93 -2.74 18.47
CA THR A 220 6.19 -3.47 18.69
C THR A 220 6.26 -4.74 17.85
N SER A 221 7.44 -5.37 17.78
CA SER A 221 7.65 -6.71 17.22
C SER A 221 8.09 -7.71 18.32
N PHE A 222 8.07 -7.28 19.57
CA PHE A 222 8.63 -8.02 20.70
C PHE A 222 7.59 -8.96 21.34
N ASP A 223 6.31 -8.70 21.15
CA ASP A 223 5.25 -9.40 21.86
C ASP A 223 4.91 -10.73 21.16
N GLY A 224 5.22 -11.84 21.82
CA GLY A 224 4.89 -13.20 21.39
C GLY A 224 5.72 -13.74 20.22
N SER A 225 5.37 -14.95 19.80
CA SER A 225 5.92 -15.59 18.59
C SER A 225 5.28 -15.00 17.31
N GLU A 226 5.87 -15.36 16.18
CA GLU A 226 5.31 -15.02 14.86
C GLU A 226 3.87 -15.53 14.69
N LEU A 227 3.58 -16.72 15.22
CA LEU A 227 2.25 -17.32 15.17
C LEU A 227 1.26 -16.58 16.08
N ASP A 228 1.70 -16.11 17.26
CA ASP A 228 0.87 -15.28 18.14
C ASP A 228 0.51 -13.96 17.46
N GLN A 229 1.48 -13.29 16.83
CA GLN A 229 1.28 -12.05 16.09
C GLN A 229 0.35 -12.25 14.87
N LEU A 230 0.46 -13.39 14.17
CA LEU A 230 -0.45 -13.77 13.09
C LEU A 230 -1.87 -13.96 13.60
N ALA A 231 -2.05 -14.74 14.67
CA ALA A 231 -3.36 -15.03 15.27
C ALA A 231 -4.05 -13.74 15.76
N GLU A 232 -3.29 -12.83 16.38
CA GLU A 232 -3.79 -11.55 16.84
C GLU A 232 -4.23 -10.66 15.67
N MET A 233 -3.44 -10.61 14.58
CA MET A 233 -3.81 -9.86 13.36
C MET A 233 -5.04 -10.44 12.69
N GLN A 234 -5.20 -11.77 12.66
CA GLN A 234 -6.38 -12.44 12.13
C GLN A 234 -7.63 -12.14 12.96
N ALA A 235 -7.52 -12.18 14.29
CA ALA A 235 -8.61 -11.82 15.20
C ALA A 235 -9.02 -10.35 15.03
N LEU A 236 -8.05 -9.45 14.94
CA LEU A 236 -8.28 -8.03 14.71
C LEU A 236 -8.96 -7.76 13.36
N GLY A 237 -8.45 -8.33 12.28
CA GLY A 237 -9.06 -8.20 10.95
C GLY A 237 -10.51 -8.69 10.95
N THR A 238 -10.76 -9.85 11.54
CA THR A 238 -12.12 -10.40 11.68
C THR A 238 -13.06 -9.49 12.48
N TYR A 239 -12.57 -8.85 13.54
CA TYR A 239 -13.34 -7.88 14.30
C TYR A 239 -13.71 -6.65 13.47
N ILE A 240 -12.76 -6.10 12.70
CA ILE A 240 -12.96 -4.93 11.84
C ILE A 240 -13.98 -5.26 10.74
N LEU A 241 -13.83 -6.41 10.08
CA LEU A 241 -14.76 -6.91 9.06
C LEU A 241 -16.20 -6.96 9.58
N LYS A 242 -16.41 -7.61 10.73
CA LYS A 242 -17.75 -7.74 11.35
C LYS A 242 -18.31 -6.37 11.74
N THR A 243 -17.47 -5.50 12.26
CA THR A 243 -17.89 -4.16 12.72
C THR A 243 -18.33 -3.29 11.56
N GLU A 244 -17.50 -3.18 10.51
CA GLU A 244 -17.80 -2.37 9.31
C GLU A 244 -19.06 -2.89 8.60
N ARG A 245 -19.15 -4.20 8.37
CA ARG A 245 -20.32 -4.81 7.72
C ARG A 245 -21.61 -4.64 8.51
N LYS A 246 -21.54 -4.69 9.85
CA LYS A 246 -22.69 -4.39 10.72
C LYS A 246 -23.16 -2.95 10.57
N PHE A 247 -22.25 -1.97 10.53
CA PHE A 247 -22.61 -0.58 10.32
C PHE A 247 -23.07 -0.31 8.89
N ARG A 248 -22.50 -0.98 7.91
CA ARG A 248 -22.93 -0.92 6.49
C ARG A 248 -24.38 -1.40 6.33
N SER A 249 -24.74 -2.53 6.93
CA SER A 249 -26.12 -3.02 6.92
C SER A 249 -27.10 -1.99 7.52
N LYS A 250 -26.74 -1.37 8.65
CA LYS A 250 -27.57 -0.30 9.24
C LYS A 250 -27.74 0.92 8.32
N LEU A 251 -26.70 1.29 7.55
CA LEU A 251 -26.80 2.38 6.58
C LEU A 251 -27.72 2.01 5.42
N ALA A 252 -27.67 0.78 4.95
CA ALA A 252 -28.54 0.26 3.91
C ALA A 252 -30.01 0.26 4.34
N ASP A 253 -30.30 -0.24 5.54
CA ASP A 253 -31.66 -0.33 6.09
C ASP A 253 -32.31 1.05 6.27
N ASN A 254 -31.51 2.06 6.61
CA ASN A 254 -32.00 3.42 6.87
C ASN A 254 -32.24 4.27 5.60
N ASN A 255 -31.96 3.75 4.39
CA ASN A 255 -32.08 4.48 3.12
C ASN A 255 -31.55 5.93 3.24
N SER A 256 -30.34 6.09 3.76
CA SER A 256 -29.79 7.38 4.17
C SER A 256 -29.67 8.36 3.00
N THR A 257 -30.53 9.40 2.97
CA THR A 257 -30.45 10.49 1.99
C THR A 257 -29.06 11.14 1.97
N ILE A 258 -28.40 11.21 3.13
CA ILE A 258 -27.05 11.79 3.27
C ILE A 258 -26.05 10.96 2.48
N VAL A 259 -26.11 9.63 2.54
CA VAL A 259 -25.22 8.74 1.80
C VAL A 259 -25.51 8.79 0.31
N LEU A 260 -26.79 8.77 -0.07
CA LEU A 260 -27.19 8.90 -1.47
C LEU A 260 -26.76 10.23 -2.09
N ASP A 261 -26.91 11.34 -1.37
CA ASP A 261 -26.44 12.67 -1.80
C ASP A 261 -24.92 12.70 -1.96
N LEU A 262 -24.18 12.12 -1.00
CA LEU A 262 -22.72 11.98 -1.09
C LEU A 262 -22.31 11.22 -2.35
N VAL A 263 -22.88 10.04 -2.58
CA VAL A 263 -22.54 9.19 -3.74
C VAL A 263 -22.85 9.91 -5.05
N LYS A 264 -24.03 10.57 -5.14
CA LYS A 264 -24.42 11.34 -6.35
C LYS A 264 -23.49 12.52 -6.61
N LYS A 265 -23.14 13.30 -5.57
CA LYS A 265 -22.22 14.44 -5.72
C LYS A 265 -20.84 14.00 -6.22
N MET A 266 -20.28 12.95 -5.63
CA MET A 266 -18.96 12.45 -6.01
C MET A 266 -18.98 11.80 -7.41
N TYR A 267 -20.05 11.12 -7.77
CA TYR A 267 -20.23 10.62 -9.13
C TYR A 267 -20.27 11.75 -10.17
N VAL A 268 -21.07 12.80 -9.93
CA VAL A 268 -21.15 13.95 -10.83
C VAL A 268 -19.81 14.66 -10.95
N MET A 269 -19.10 14.82 -9.85
CA MET A 269 -17.74 15.38 -9.84
C MET A 269 -16.79 14.52 -10.67
N GLY A 270 -16.76 13.21 -10.44
CA GLY A 270 -15.91 12.28 -11.20
C GLY A 270 -16.21 12.21 -12.69
N MET A 271 -17.46 12.44 -13.09
CA MET A 271 -17.88 12.45 -14.50
C MET A 271 -17.55 13.76 -15.23
N ASN A 272 -17.54 14.90 -14.52
CA ASN A 272 -17.58 16.21 -15.18
C ASN A 272 -16.36 17.10 -14.86
N ALA A 273 -15.55 16.78 -13.84
CA ALA A 273 -14.38 17.56 -13.53
C ALA A 273 -13.36 17.54 -14.68
N LEU A 274 -12.84 18.69 -15.08
CA LEU A 274 -11.81 18.82 -16.11
C LEU A 274 -10.40 18.58 -15.55
N LEU A 275 -10.18 19.00 -14.31
CA LEU A 275 -8.95 18.82 -13.55
C LEU A 275 -9.32 18.17 -12.22
N LEU A 276 -8.54 17.23 -11.75
CA LEU A 276 -8.71 16.58 -10.46
C LEU A 276 -7.38 16.49 -9.72
N ASP A 277 -7.37 16.95 -8.47
CA ASP A 277 -6.31 16.64 -7.53
C ASP A 277 -6.47 15.20 -7.02
N TYR A 278 -5.36 14.62 -6.52
CA TYR A 278 -5.41 13.24 -6.03
C TYR A 278 -6.34 13.08 -4.82
N SER A 279 -6.41 14.07 -3.93
CA SER A 279 -7.33 14.07 -2.78
C SER A 279 -8.81 14.06 -3.19
N GLU A 280 -9.16 14.75 -4.27
CA GLU A 280 -10.54 14.72 -4.82
C GLU A 280 -10.87 13.34 -5.39
N VAL A 281 -9.91 12.70 -6.08
CA VAL A 281 -10.08 11.32 -6.58
C VAL A 281 -10.31 10.35 -5.43
N GLU A 282 -9.58 10.48 -4.33
CA GLU A 282 -9.78 9.64 -3.15
C GLU A 282 -11.20 9.76 -2.59
N GLU A 283 -11.72 10.98 -2.48
CA GLU A 283 -13.10 11.22 -2.03
C GLU A 283 -14.13 10.61 -3.00
N ILE A 284 -13.89 10.76 -4.31
CA ILE A 284 -14.73 10.15 -5.35
C ILE A 284 -14.73 8.63 -5.20
N LEU A 285 -13.55 8.00 -5.18
CA LEU A 285 -13.42 6.54 -5.12
C LEU A 285 -14.02 5.97 -3.83
N ASN A 286 -13.81 6.64 -2.69
CA ASN A 286 -14.39 6.25 -1.42
C ASN A 286 -15.93 6.25 -1.45
N ALA A 287 -16.53 7.29 -2.00
CA ALA A 287 -17.99 7.40 -2.11
C ALA A 287 -18.57 6.39 -3.11
N ILE A 288 -17.90 6.18 -4.23
CA ILE A 288 -18.33 5.21 -5.26
C ILE A 288 -18.23 3.79 -4.72
N LYS A 289 -17.13 3.43 -4.03
CA LYS A 289 -16.97 2.11 -3.40
C LYS A 289 -18.05 1.86 -2.36
N LEU A 290 -18.34 2.84 -1.51
CA LEU A 290 -19.47 2.75 -0.56
C LEU A 290 -20.81 2.59 -1.29
N GLY A 291 -21.05 3.32 -2.38
CA GLY A 291 -22.26 3.22 -3.18
C GLY A 291 -22.46 1.85 -3.82
N LEU A 292 -21.39 1.21 -4.29
CA LEU A 292 -21.42 -0.18 -4.79
C LEU A 292 -21.78 -1.16 -3.66
N GLN A 293 -21.12 -1.03 -2.51
CA GLN A 293 -21.32 -1.91 -1.34
C GLN A 293 -22.71 -1.79 -0.72
N LEU A 294 -23.36 -0.64 -0.88
CA LEU A 294 -24.75 -0.42 -0.46
C LEU A 294 -25.78 -0.80 -1.55
N GLY A 295 -25.32 -1.24 -2.72
CA GLY A 295 -26.20 -1.58 -3.84
C GLY A 295 -26.86 -0.38 -4.52
N ILE A 296 -26.41 0.85 -4.25
CA ILE A 296 -26.87 2.09 -4.90
C ILE A 296 -26.33 2.15 -6.34
N LEU A 297 -25.14 1.64 -6.55
CA LEU A 297 -24.40 1.64 -7.82
C LEU A 297 -24.13 0.22 -8.30
N SER A 298 -23.83 0.09 -9.60
CA SER A 298 -23.34 -1.13 -10.27
C SER A 298 -22.53 -0.75 -11.51
N GLY A 299 -21.97 -1.73 -12.23
CA GLY A 299 -21.34 -1.53 -13.54
C GLY A 299 -19.82 -1.40 -13.53
N ILE A 300 -19.18 -1.33 -12.35
CA ILE A 300 -17.73 -1.37 -12.19
C ILE A 300 -17.36 -2.39 -11.12
N GLU A 301 -16.25 -3.12 -11.30
CA GLU A 301 -15.73 -4.07 -10.34
C GLU A 301 -14.94 -3.37 -9.22
N GLU A 302 -15.02 -3.90 -7.98
CA GLU A 302 -14.26 -3.32 -6.84
C GLU A 302 -12.75 -3.38 -7.07
N SER A 303 -12.23 -4.42 -7.72
CA SER A 303 -10.82 -4.54 -8.09
C SER A 303 -10.37 -3.40 -9.01
N GLU A 304 -11.19 -2.99 -9.97
CA GLU A 304 -10.91 -1.85 -10.84
C GLU A 304 -10.85 -0.53 -10.04
N LEU A 305 -11.79 -0.33 -9.11
CA LEU A 305 -11.73 0.83 -8.21
C LEU A 305 -10.50 0.80 -7.31
N ASN A 306 -10.13 -0.37 -6.78
CA ASN A 306 -8.93 -0.52 -5.95
C ASN A 306 -7.66 -0.19 -6.74
N ALA A 307 -7.57 -0.55 -8.02
CA ALA A 307 -6.46 -0.18 -8.90
C ALA A 307 -6.35 1.33 -9.11
N LEU A 308 -7.48 2.06 -9.16
CA LEU A 308 -7.49 3.52 -9.36
C LEU A 308 -6.80 4.28 -8.22
N TYR A 309 -6.81 3.79 -6.97
CA TYR A 309 -6.05 4.41 -5.89
C TYR A 309 -4.54 4.45 -6.15
N TYR A 310 -4.03 3.62 -7.05
CA TYR A 310 -2.60 3.59 -7.42
C TYR A 310 -2.35 4.21 -8.79
N THR A 311 -3.22 3.91 -9.78
CA THR A 311 -3.02 4.35 -11.17
C THR A 311 -3.36 5.82 -11.41
N THR A 312 -4.06 6.47 -10.49
CA THR A 312 -4.33 7.92 -10.54
C THR A 312 -3.31 8.76 -9.77
N LYS A 313 -2.28 8.14 -9.17
CA LYS A 313 -1.19 8.86 -8.49
C LYS A 313 -0.23 9.50 -9.48
N ASP A 314 0.46 10.55 -9.01
CA ASP A 314 1.34 11.37 -9.84
C ASP A 314 2.40 10.57 -10.58
N GLY A 315 3.08 9.64 -9.88
CA GLY A 315 4.15 8.84 -10.48
C GLY A 315 3.66 7.99 -11.66
N HIS A 316 2.50 7.36 -11.55
CA HIS A 316 1.94 6.58 -12.66
C HIS A 316 1.53 7.48 -13.84
N LEU A 317 0.91 8.63 -13.56
CA LEU A 317 0.46 9.56 -14.61
C LEU A 317 1.63 10.23 -15.32
N ILE A 318 2.70 10.59 -14.62
CA ILE A 318 3.93 11.11 -15.23
C ILE A 318 4.54 10.04 -16.14
N TYR A 319 4.62 8.77 -15.68
CA TYR A 319 5.08 7.68 -16.53
C TYR A 319 4.28 7.57 -17.84
N LEU A 320 2.95 7.72 -17.75
CA LEU A 320 2.12 7.73 -18.96
C LEU A 320 2.41 8.93 -19.86
N ILE A 321 2.58 10.13 -19.29
CA ILE A 321 2.89 11.35 -20.05
C ILE A 321 4.24 11.22 -20.79
N ASP A 322 5.25 10.65 -20.12
CA ASP A 322 6.60 10.49 -20.71
C ASP A 322 6.67 9.40 -21.80
N ASN A 323 5.81 8.38 -21.74
CA ASN A 323 5.87 7.24 -22.64
C ASN A 323 4.79 7.24 -23.73
N TYR A 324 3.77 8.09 -23.61
CA TYR A 324 2.65 8.17 -24.54
C TYR A 324 2.34 9.61 -24.91
N SER A 325 1.83 9.82 -26.11
CA SER A 325 1.45 11.16 -26.60
C SER A 325 -0.02 11.44 -26.26
N PHE A 326 -0.27 12.53 -25.53
CA PHE A 326 -1.60 13.03 -25.22
C PHE A 326 -1.83 14.41 -25.85
N SER A 327 -3.04 14.67 -26.30
CA SER A 327 -3.45 16.00 -26.76
C SER A 327 -4.06 16.76 -25.58
N TYR A 328 -3.49 17.93 -25.29
CA TYR A 328 -3.94 18.83 -24.23
C TYR A 328 -4.42 20.16 -24.80
N GLU A 329 -5.26 20.84 -24.08
CA GLU A 329 -5.68 22.21 -24.33
C GLU A 329 -4.46 23.17 -24.23
N ASP A 330 -4.49 24.32 -24.93
CA ASP A 330 -3.33 25.20 -25.09
C ASP A 330 -2.80 25.79 -23.76
N ASP A 331 -3.69 26.03 -22.81
CA ASP A 331 -3.37 26.52 -21.45
C ASP A 331 -2.74 25.44 -20.54
N ILE A 332 -2.93 24.16 -20.89
CA ILE A 332 -2.43 23.00 -20.11
C ILE A 332 -1.07 22.52 -20.61
N LYS A 333 -0.79 22.64 -21.92
CA LYS A 333 0.39 22.05 -22.60
C LYS A 333 1.73 22.36 -21.94
N ASN A 334 1.86 23.53 -21.31
CA ASN A 334 3.12 24.00 -20.72
C ASN A 334 3.25 23.77 -19.21
N SER A 335 2.28 23.09 -18.60
CA SER A 335 2.25 22.83 -17.16
C SER A 335 2.11 21.34 -16.87
N LEU A 336 3.21 20.69 -16.46
CA LEU A 336 3.18 19.27 -16.08
C LEU A 336 2.13 18.98 -14.99
N SER A 337 2.01 19.85 -14.00
CA SER A 337 1.01 19.71 -12.93
C SER A 337 -0.42 19.70 -13.48
N MET A 338 -0.75 20.60 -14.41
CA MET A 338 -2.07 20.63 -15.03
C MET A 338 -2.29 19.42 -15.97
N GLN A 339 -1.26 18.97 -16.67
CA GLN A 339 -1.33 17.75 -17.49
C GLN A 339 -1.63 16.52 -16.64
N ILE A 340 -1.01 16.40 -15.47
CA ILE A 340 -1.27 15.32 -14.50
C ILE A 340 -2.73 15.38 -14.03
N GLN A 341 -3.21 16.56 -13.60
CA GLN A 341 -4.59 16.74 -13.13
C GLN A 341 -5.61 16.44 -14.25
N ARG A 342 -5.31 16.85 -15.47
CA ARG A 342 -6.16 16.59 -16.65
C ARG A 342 -6.21 15.10 -17.00
N LEU A 343 -5.06 14.44 -17.03
CA LEU A 343 -5.01 13.00 -17.33
C LEU A 343 -5.72 12.18 -16.23
N ARG A 344 -5.53 12.59 -14.99
CA ARG A 344 -6.23 12.00 -13.83
C ARG A 344 -7.74 12.10 -13.98
N ALA A 345 -8.25 13.28 -14.35
CA ALA A 345 -9.67 13.48 -14.61
C ALA A 345 -10.19 12.56 -15.74
N VAL A 346 -9.44 12.41 -16.83
CA VAL A 346 -9.80 11.50 -17.94
C VAL A 346 -9.87 10.04 -17.48
N VAL A 347 -8.89 9.57 -16.70
CA VAL A 347 -8.89 8.20 -16.17
C VAL A 347 -10.09 7.95 -15.26
N VAL A 348 -10.40 8.90 -14.38
CA VAL A 348 -11.56 8.81 -13.48
C VAL A 348 -12.88 8.84 -14.29
N GLN A 349 -13.03 9.75 -15.25
CA GLN A 349 -14.21 9.83 -16.11
C GLN A 349 -14.49 8.52 -16.86
N GLN A 350 -13.44 7.85 -17.36
CA GLN A 350 -13.57 6.56 -18.04
C GLN A 350 -14.13 5.48 -17.10
N ALA A 351 -13.66 5.44 -15.86
CA ALA A 351 -14.17 4.51 -14.86
C ALA A 351 -15.61 4.84 -14.45
N MET A 352 -15.90 6.12 -14.19
CA MET A 352 -17.24 6.59 -13.81
C MET A 352 -18.27 6.33 -14.93
N GLY A 353 -17.87 6.39 -16.21
CA GLY A 353 -18.73 6.10 -17.35
C GLY A 353 -19.28 4.67 -17.42
N LYS A 354 -18.74 3.74 -16.63
CA LYS A 354 -19.25 2.36 -16.49
C LYS A 354 -20.34 2.23 -15.43
N ILE A 355 -20.50 3.23 -14.57
CA ILE A 355 -21.37 3.18 -13.40
C ILE A 355 -22.82 3.39 -13.78
N ILE A 356 -23.69 2.58 -13.20
CA ILE A 356 -25.13 2.62 -13.35
C ILE A 356 -25.76 2.80 -11.97
N PHE A 357 -26.63 3.79 -11.80
CA PHE A 357 -27.48 3.94 -10.62
C PHE A 357 -28.63 2.91 -10.67
N LYS A 358 -28.85 2.25 -9.55
CA LYS A 358 -29.99 1.34 -9.33
C LYS A 358 -31.20 2.05 -8.77
#